data_f2245f393405a93a77115bab2a9379cc
#
_entry.id   f2245f393405a93a77115bab2a9379cc
#
_cell.length_a   1.000
_cell.length_b   1.000
_cell.length_c   1.000
_cell.angle_alpha   90.00
_cell.angle_beta   90.00
_cell.angle_gamma   90.00
#
_symmetry.space_group_name_H-M   'P 1'
#
loop_
_entity.id
_entity.type
_entity.pdbx_description
1 polymer ?
#
loop_
_entity_poly.entity_id
_entity_poly.type
_entity_poly.pdbx_seq_one_letter_code
_entity_poly.pdbx_strand_id
1 'polypeptide(L)'
;MKEDSIKLGLKENWQQFALLVIVNAFVGGMVGLERSIIPQLAEMEFGLSSKSAILSFIVAFGITKAIANYFTGRLANKIGRKNLLVIGWIIALPIPILLIYANDWAWVVVANVLLGISQGLTWSSTVVMKMDLVGEKQRGLAMGINEFAGYLAVGIVAFLTGYIAQNYGIRPYPFYIGIFLSVLGLLLSWIWVKDTKTFVSQEAKTSTILKNETVFWTTTFKDKTLSAVTQAGLINNLNDGMIWGLLPILLLQLKFDNNNIGIITAIYPSVWGMGQLVTGKLSDIYSKKKMLFWGMLLQGIAIILLPFLTSFTSLAALSALLGLGTALVYPTFLSTIAQATNPNQRAESVGTFRLWRDLGYAIGAIISGVTADFFGIQYAIILIGILTIASSIIIQIRMPKEAKFVDLVGILYKK
;
A
#
# COMPACT_ATOMS: atom_id res chain seq x y z
N MET A 1 -28.85 30.92 -9.26
CA MET A 1 -28.35 29.54 -9.35
C MET A 1 -28.41 28.97 -7.96
N LYS A 2 -29.28 27.95 -7.71
CA LYS A 2 -29.28 27.21 -6.44
C LYS A 2 -27.89 26.58 -6.29
N GLU A 3 -27.15 26.94 -5.23
CA GLU A 3 -26.01 26.12 -4.77
C GLU A 3 -26.58 24.73 -4.49
N ASP A 4 -26.38 23.78 -5.40
CA ASP A 4 -26.63 22.38 -5.12
C ASP A 4 -25.76 22.03 -3.90
N SER A 5 -26.41 21.84 -2.78
CA SER A 5 -25.72 21.53 -1.51
C SER A 5 -24.93 20.24 -1.72
N ILE A 6 -23.59 20.32 -1.69
CA ILE A 6 -22.70 19.19 -1.80
C ILE A 6 -23.07 18.18 -0.70
N LYS A 7 -23.50 16.98 -1.11
CA LYS A 7 -23.85 15.89 -0.20
C LYS A 7 -22.69 14.91 -0.10
N LEU A 8 -22.21 14.71 1.13
CA LEU A 8 -21.23 13.67 1.44
C LEU A 8 -21.96 12.32 1.56
N GLY A 9 -21.37 11.25 1.07
CA GLY A 9 -21.91 9.90 1.19
C GLY A 9 -21.50 9.00 0.03
N LEU A 10 -21.37 7.71 0.32
CA LEU A 10 -21.02 6.71 -0.70
C LEU A 10 -22.15 6.55 -1.73
N LYS A 11 -23.40 6.55 -1.28
CA LYS A 11 -24.58 6.40 -2.13
C LYS A 11 -24.78 7.63 -3.04
N GLU A 12 -24.57 8.80 -2.47
CA GLU A 12 -24.75 10.09 -3.16
C GLU A 12 -23.69 10.30 -4.25
N ASN A 13 -22.48 9.77 -4.05
CA ASN A 13 -21.32 9.96 -4.94
C ASN A 13 -20.84 8.66 -5.59
N TRP A 14 -21.69 7.62 -5.66
CA TRP A 14 -21.29 6.27 -6.06
C TRP A 14 -20.61 6.20 -7.43
N GLN A 15 -21.02 7.00 -8.41
CA GLN A 15 -20.44 7.00 -9.76
C GLN A 15 -18.97 7.42 -9.75
N GLN A 16 -18.66 8.55 -9.10
CA GLN A 16 -17.27 9.01 -8.97
C GLN A 16 -16.45 8.09 -8.07
N PHE A 17 -17.08 7.54 -7.03
CA PHE A 17 -16.44 6.57 -6.16
C PHE A 17 -16.07 5.28 -6.92
N ALA A 18 -16.99 4.69 -7.69
CA ALA A 18 -16.74 3.50 -8.49
C ALA A 18 -15.67 3.73 -9.56
N LEU A 19 -15.71 4.89 -10.24
CA LEU A 19 -14.67 5.28 -11.20
C LEU A 19 -13.30 5.35 -10.54
N LEU A 20 -13.18 5.96 -9.36
CA LEU A 20 -11.93 6.04 -8.60
C LEU A 20 -11.47 4.66 -8.09
N VAL A 21 -12.39 3.71 -7.85
CA VAL A 21 -12.05 2.31 -7.52
C VAL A 21 -11.44 1.60 -8.73
N ILE A 22 -12.01 1.77 -9.92
CA ILE A 22 -11.47 1.21 -11.18
C ILE A 22 -10.09 1.82 -11.48
N VAL A 23 -9.94 3.13 -11.39
CA VAL A 23 -8.66 3.81 -11.58
C VAL A 23 -7.62 3.29 -10.58
N ASN A 24 -8.01 3.06 -9.32
CA ASN A 24 -7.12 2.50 -8.30
C ASN A 24 -6.73 1.04 -8.59
N ALA A 25 -7.62 0.24 -9.18
CA ALA A 25 -7.27 -1.10 -9.65
C ALA A 25 -6.18 -1.04 -10.73
N PHE A 26 -6.25 -0.10 -11.68
CA PHE A 26 -5.18 0.08 -12.68
C PHE A 26 -3.87 0.54 -12.04
N VAL A 27 -3.93 1.42 -11.03
CA VAL A 27 -2.75 1.83 -10.24
C VAL A 27 -2.11 0.60 -9.57
N GLY A 28 -2.92 -0.28 -8.96
CA GLY A 28 -2.45 -1.54 -8.39
C GLY A 28 -1.87 -2.48 -9.43
N GLY A 29 -2.52 -2.61 -10.60
CA GLY A 29 -2.04 -3.42 -11.71
C GLY A 29 -0.63 -3.03 -12.19
N MET A 30 -0.32 -1.72 -12.24
CA MET A 30 1.04 -1.24 -12.57
C MET A 30 2.11 -1.74 -11.58
N VAL A 31 1.76 -1.88 -10.30
CA VAL A 31 2.66 -2.49 -9.30
C VAL A 31 2.76 -4.00 -9.50
N GLY A 32 1.65 -4.65 -9.82
CA GLY A 32 1.58 -6.10 -10.07
C GLY A 32 2.47 -6.58 -11.21
N LEU A 33 2.68 -5.74 -12.24
CA LEU A 33 3.53 -6.05 -13.41
C LEU A 33 4.90 -6.62 -13.05
N GLU A 34 5.49 -6.13 -11.96
CA GLU A 34 6.89 -6.39 -11.63
C GLU A 34 7.08 -7.49 -10.60
N ARG A 35 6.02 -7.82 -9.84
CA ARG A 35 6.13 -8.63 -8.62
C ARG A 35 6.63 -10.06 -8.82
N SER A 36 6.25 -10.71 -9.90
CA SER A 36 6.63 -12.09 -10.17
C SER A 36 7.87 -12.22 -11.07
N ILE A 37 8.18 -11.22 -11.89
CA ILE A 37 9.14 -11.38 -12.99
C ILE A 37 10.43 -10.57 -12.85
N ILE A 38 10.44 -9.40 -12.18
CA ILE A 38 11.65 -8.56 -12.09
C ILE A 38 12.81 -9.22 -11.36
N PRO A 39 12.64 -9.92 -10.22
CA PRO A 39 13.75 -10.66 -9.60
C PRO A 39 14.33 -11.75 -10.52
N GLN A 40 13.48 -12.44 -11.27
CA GLN A 40 13.93 -13.44 -12.25
C GLN A 40 14.67 -12.81 -13.44
N LEU A 41 14.16 -11.69 -13.96
CA LEU A 41 14.79 -10.89 -15.01
C LEU A 41 16.21 -10.47 -14.58
N ALA A 42 16.38 -10.05 -13.32
CA ALA A 42 17.67 -9.66 -12.76
C ALA A 42 18.69 -10.81 -12.79
N GLU A 43 18.29 -12.00 -12.40
CA GLU A 43 19.18 -13.18 -12.37
C GLU A 43 19.40 -13.74 -13.79
N MET A 44 18.34 -13.91 -14.60
CA MET A 44 18.40 -14.62 -15.86
C MET A 44 18.94 -13.79 -17.03
N GLU A 45 18.59 -12.50 -17.13
CA GLU A 45 18.98 -11.67 -18.26
C GLU A 45 20.12 -10.70 -17.92
N PHE A 46 20.21 -10.21 -16.68
CA PHE A 46 21.28 -9.27 -16.26
C PHE A 46 22.39 -9.93 -15.43
N GLY A 47 22.28 -11.23 -15.11
CA GLY A 47 23.32 -11.99 -14.44
C GLY A 47 23.64 -11.53 -13.01
N LEU A 48 22.69 -10.86 -12.34
CA LEU A 48 22.89 -10.36 -10.97
C LEU A 48 22.81 -11.51 -9.95
N SER A 49 23.86 -11.67 -9.16
CA SER A 49 23.92 -12.68 -8.08
C SER A 49 23.67 -12.09 -6.68
N SER A 50 24.08 -10.84 -6.45
CA SER A 50 23.87 -10.15 -5.15
C SER A 50 22.42 -9.83 -4.95
N LYS A 51 21.87 -10.21 -3.79
CA LYS A 51 20.46 -9.94 -3.44
C LYS A 51 20.22 -8.44 -3.19
N SER A 52 21.19 -7.74 -2.64
CA SER A 52 21.14 -6.28 -2.50
C SER A 52 21.05 -5.58 -3.86
N ALA A 53 21.82 -6.04 -4.87
CA ALA A 53 21.75 -5.50 -6.21
C ALA A 53 20.38 -5.78 -6.87
N ILE A 54 19.86 -7.00 -6.73
CA ILE A 54 18.55 -7.38 -7.26
C ILE A 54 17.47 -6.50 -6.62
N LEU A 55 17.49 -6.27 -5.30
CA LEU A 55 16.49 -5.50 -4.59
C LEU A 55 16.60 -3.97 -4.78
N SER A 56 17.60 -3.48 -5.50
CA SER A 56 17.79 -2.04 -5.73
C SER A 56 16.59 -1.36 -6.40
N PHE A 57 15.83 -2.07 -7.23
CA PHE A 57 14.60 -1.54 -7.83
C PHE A 57 13.52 -1.25 -6.79
N ILE A 58 13.40 -2.08 -5.73
CA ILE A 58 12.46 -1.85 -4.63
C ILE A 58 12.91 -0.64 -3.79
N VAL A 59 14.22 -0.48 -3.58
CA VAL A 59 14.78 0.67 -2.88
C VAL A 59 14.45 1.96 -3.63
N ALA A 60 14.71 1.99 -4.93
CA ALA A 60 14.40 3.14 -5.79
C ALA A 60 12.89 3.47 -5.77
N PHE A 61 12.04 2.46 -5.96
CA PHE A 61 10.60 2.58 -5.87
C PHE A 61 10.14 3.11 -4.51
N GLY A 62 10.61 2.53 -3.41
CA GLY A 62 10.19 2.88 -2.06
C GLY A 62 10.54 4.32 -1.68
N ILE A 63 11.78 4.75 -1.95
CA ILE A 63 12.23 6.12 -1.65
C ILE A 63 11.42 7.13 -2.47
N THR A 64 11.31 6.93 -3.77
CA THR A 64 10.62 7.89 -4.65
C THR A 64 9.13 7.96 -4.38
N LYS A 65 8.49 6.81 -4.08
CA LYS A 65 7.10 6.76 -3.67
C LYS A 65 6.86 7.47 -2.34
N ALA A 66 7.74 7.27 -1.36
CA ALA A 66 7.66 7.92 -0.06
C ALA A 66 7.70 9.45 -0.18
N ILE A 67 8.67 9.97 -0.93
CA ILE A 67 8.83 11.40 -1.21
C ILE A 67 7.60 11.93 -1.97
N ALA A 68 7.18 11.24 -3.03
CA ALA A 68 6.03 11.65 -3.83
C ALA A 68 4.74 11.69 -2.99
N ASN A 69 4.49 10.71 -2.12
CA ASN A 69 3.32 10.69 -1.22
C ASN A 69 3.30 11.88 -0.26
N TYR A 70 4.46 12.24 0.32
CA TYR A 70 4.57 13.39 1.21
C TYR A 70 4.20 14.70 0.51
N PHE A 71 4.76 14.91 -0.69
CA PHE A 71 4.43 16.10 -1.47
C PHE A 71 3.00 16.08 -2.00
N THR A 72 2.46 14.91 -2.39
CA THR A 72 1.06 14.77 -2.80
C THR A 72 0.11 15.25 -1.71
N GLY A 73 0.34 14.86 -0.44
CA GLY A 73 -0.45 15.31 0.69
C GLY A 73 -0.45 16.85 0.85
N ARG A 74 0.71 17.49 0.67
CA ARG A 74 0.86 18.95 0.76
C ARG A 74 0.30 19.70 -0.44
N LEU A 75 0.49 19.16 -1.65
CA LEU A 75 0.09 19.81 -2.90
C LEU A 75 -1.39 19.59 -3.24
N ALA A 76 -2.05 18.60 -2.63
CA ALA A 76 -3.44 18.26 -2.91
C ALA A 76 -4.40 19.45 -2.76
N ASN A 77 -4.18 20.32 -1.78
CA ASN A 77 -4.99 21.53 -1.58
C ASN A 77 -4.67 22.67 -2.57
N LYS A 78 -3.44 22.71 -3.12
CA LYS A 78 -2.99 23.76 -4.05
C LYS A 78 -3.31 23.40 -5.50
N ILE A 79 -2.82 22.27 -5.97
CA ILE A 79 -2.89 21.84 -7.37
C ILE A 79 -4.24 21.16 -7.69
N GLY A 80 -4.90 20.55 -6.70
CA GLY A 80 -6.08 19.71 -6.86
C GLY A 80 -5.73 18.23 -6.97
N ARG A 81 -6.66 17.39 -6.47
CA ARG A 81 -6.44 15.92 -6.44
C ARG A 81 -6.47 15.31 -7.83
N LYS A 82 -7.37 15.79 -8.70
CA LYS A 82 -7.48 15.33 -10.10
C LYS A 82 -6.19 15.60 -10.87
N ASN A 83 -5.64 16.80 -10.78
CA ASN A 83 -4.43 17.16 -11.53
C ASN A 83 -3.24 16.31 -11.10
N LEU A 84 -3.07 16.06 -9.79
CA LEU A 84 -2.04 15.16 -9.28
C LEU A 84 -2.20 13.72 -9.79
N LEU A 85 -3.44 13.23 -9.85
CA LEU A 85 -3.76 11.92 -10.42
C LEU A 85 -3.37 11.83 -11.90
N VAL A 86 -3.72 12.83 -12.71
CA VAL A 86 -3.40 12.88 -14.14
C VAL A 86 -1.87 12.96 -14.36
N ILE A 87 -1.15 13.82 -13.61
CA ILE A 87 0.31 13.90 -13.68
C ILE A 87 0.94 12.55 -13.36
N GLY A 88 0.43 11.85 -12.33
CA GLY A 88 0.92 10.53 -11.98
C GLY A 88 0.77 9.50 -13.10
N TRP A 89 -0.34 9.54 -13.87
CA TRP A 89 -0.53 8.68 -15.03
C TRP A 89 0.38 9.04 -16.22
N ILE A 90 0.63 10.34 -16.46
CA ILE A 90 1.60 10.76 -17.50
C ILE A 90 2.99 10.19 -17.20
N ILE A 91 3.40 10.20 -15.92
CA ILE A 91 4.68 9.60 -15.49
C ILE A 91 4.66 8.07 -15.61
N ALA A 92 3.49 7.43 -15.54
CA ALA A 92 3.37 5.97 -15.69
C ALA A 92 3.59 5.48 -17.13
N LEU A 93 3.28 6.29 -18.16
CA LEU A 93 3.32 5.88 -19.56
C LEU A 93 4.68 5.29 -20.01
N PRO A 94 5.84 5.89 -19.72
CA PRO A 94 7.11 5.36 -20.16
C PRO A 94 7.57 4.09 -19.42
N ILE A 95 7.01 3.76 -18.26
CA ILE A 95 7.50 2.67 -17.39
C ILE A 95 7.54 1.32 -18.13
N PRO A 96 6.44 0.80 -18.70
CA PRO A 96 6.47 -0.50 -19.38
C PRO A 96 7.35 -0.50 -20.61
N ILE A 97 7.49 0.65 -21.29
CA ILE A 97 8.38 0.80 -22.44
C ILE A 97 9.84 0.67 -22.02
N LEU A 98 10.24 1.33 -20.92
CA LEU A 98 11.58 1.22 -20.35
C LEU A 98 11.91 -0.22 -19.97
N LEU A 99 10.95 -0.95 -19.35
CA LEU A 99 11.15 -2.35 -18.97
C LEU A 99 11.28 -3.30 -20.17
N ILE A 100 10.55 -3.03 -21.27
CA ILE A 100 10.66 -3.80 -22.53
C ILE A 100 12.04 -3.64 -23.13
N TYR A 101 12.56 -2.41 -23.21
CA TYR A 101 13.80 -2.08 -23.93
C TYR A 101 15.01 -1.90 -23.01
N ALA A 102 14.92 -2.26 -21.72
CA ALA A 102 16.06 -2.17 -20.81
C ALA A 102 17.24 -3.02 -21.29
N ASN A 103 18.38 -2.36 -21.58
CA ASN A 103 19.63 -3.02 -22.00
C ASN A 103 20.53 -3.34 -20.81
N ASP A 104 20.32 -2.69 -19.67
CA ASP A 104 21.02 -2.92 -18.42
C ASP A 104 20.08 -2.71 -17.22
N TRP A 105 20.54 -3.11 -16.04
CA TRP A 105 19.76 -3.01 -14.82
C TRP A 105 19.42 -1.58 -14.38
N ALA A 106 20.23 -0.59 -14.77
CA ALA A 106 19.98 0.80 -14.41
C ALA A 106 18.65 1.30 -15.01
N TRP A 107 18.27 0.85 -16.23
CA TRP A 107 16.98 1.18 -16.84
C TRP A 107 15.79 0.61 -16.06
N VAL A 108 15.94 -0.59 -15.47
CA VAL A 108 14.92 -1.17 -14.58
C VAL A 108 14.78 -0.33 -13.33
N VAL A 109 15.91 0.13 -12.75
CA VAL A 109 15.90 1.04 -11.59
C VAL A 109 15.25 2.37 -11.94
N VAL A 110 15.55 2.97 -13.11
CA VAL A 110 14.90 4.21 -13.58
C VAL A 110 13.40 4.02 -13.76
N ALA A 111 12.96 2.91 -14.35
CA ALA A 111 11.54 2.58 -14.47
C ALA A 111 10.86 2.54 -13.09
N ASN A 112 11.54 1.99 -12.07
CA ASN A 112 11.03 1.93 -10.70
C ASN A 112 11.05 3.28 -9.96
N VAL A 113 11.97 4.18 -10.27
CA VAL A 113 11.91 5.58 -9.85
C VAL A 113 10.62 6.24 -10.35
N LEU A 114 10.34 6.09 -11.65
CA LEU A 114 9.12 6.63 -12.26
C LEU A 114 7.86 5.97 -11.69
N LEU A 115 7.88 4.64 -11.47
CA LEU A 115 6.79 3.91 -10.86
C LEU A 115 6.52 4.41 -9.44
N GLY A 116 7.55 4.64 -8.64
CA GLY A 116 7.42 5.19 -7.29
C GLY A 116 6.76 6.57 -7.29
N ILE A 117 7.20 7.48 -8.15
CA ILE A 117 6.61 8.82 -8.30
C ILE A 117 5.15 8.71 -8.75
N SER A 118 4.87 7.94 -9.80
CA SER A 118 3.53 7.71 -10.31
C SER A 118 2.60 7.17 -9.22
N GLN A 119 3.04 6.15 -8.49
CA GLN A 119 2.28 5.52 -7.40
C GLN A 119 2.00 6.50 -6.25
N GLY A 120 2.98 7.32 -5.88
CA GLY A 120 2.82 8.34 -4.85
C GLY A 120 1.77 9.39 -5.23
N LEU A 121 1.69 9.76 -6.49
CA LEU A 121 0.70 10.69 -7.01
C LEU A 121 -0.68 10.04 -7.20
N THR A 122 -0.76 8.90 -7.87
CA THR A 122 -2.02 8.27 -8.27
C THR A 122 -2.73 7.58 -7.11
N TRP A 123 -2.04 6.70 -6.37
CA TRP A 123 -2.65 5.98 -5.25
C TRP A 123 -3.10 6.93 -4.14
N SER A 124 -2.26 7.91 -3.77
CA SER A 124 -2.63 8.89 -2.76
C SER A 124 -3.81 9.74 -3.17
N SER A 125 -3.83 10.23 -4.43
CA SER A 125 -4.95 11.03 -4.91
C SER A 125 -6.27 10.25 -4.89
N THR A 126 -6.28 8.99 -5.37
CA THR A 126 -7.51 8.16 -5.36
C THR A 126 -8.01 7.86 -3.94
N VAL A 127 -7.11 7.65 -2.97
CA VAL A 127 -7.46 7.45 -1.56
C VAL A 127 -8.08 8.72 -0.96
N VAL A 128 -7.40 9.86 -1.12
CA VAL A 128 -7.87 11.14 -0.55
C VAL A 128 -9.22 11.52 -1.17
N MET A 129 -9.36 11.40 -2.51
CA MET A 129 -10.61 11.70 -3.19
C MET A 129 -11.78 10.86 -2.68
N LYS A 130 -11.59 9.56 -2.45
CA LYS A 130 -12.63 8.69 -1.90
C LYS A 130 -12.99 9.06 -0.45
N MET A 131 -12.01 9.42 0.36
CA MET A 131 -12.27 9.95 1.71
C MET A 131 -13.10 11.24 1.67
N ASP A 132 -12.78 12.15 0.75
CA ASP A 132 -13.49 13.41 0.58
C ASP A 132 -14.96 13.20 0.17
N LEU A 133 -15.24 12.23 -0.71
CA LEU A 133 -16.60 11.95 -1.21
C LEU A 133 -17.53 11.34 -0.16
N VAL A 134 -17.00 10.47 0.72
CA VAL A 134 -17.81 9.60 1.56
C VAL A 134 -18.17 10.24 2.92
N GLY A 135 -17.32 11.14 3.42
CA GLY A 135 -17.49 11.71 4.75
C GLY A 135 -17.18 10.70 5.87
N GLU A 136 -17.58 11.02 7.11
CA GLU A 136 -17.06 10.35 8.31
C GLU A 136 -17.61 8.93 8.55
N LYS A 137 -18.91 8.73 8.32
CA LYS A 137 -19.64 7.51 8.74
C LYS A 137 -19.27 6.21 8.01
N GLN A 138 -18.79 6.29 6.77
CA GLN A 138 -18.51 5.11 5.92
C GLN A 138 -17.05 5.07 5.44
N ARG A 139 -16.16 5.75 6.15
CA ARG A 139 -14.77 5.94 5.73
C ARG A 139 -13.98 4.64 5.77
N GLY A 140 -14.17 3.80 6.78
CA GLY A 140 -13.55 2.48 6.88
C GLY A 140 -13.93 1.58 5.71
N LEU A 141 -15.23 1.50 5.39
CA LEU A 141 -15.71 0.75 4.22
C LEU A 141 -15.13 1.29 2.91
N ALA A 142 -15.12 2.61 2.73
CA ALA A 142 -14.57 3.25 1.54
C ALA A 142 -13.08 2.94 1.36
N MET A 143 -12.31 2.94 2.44
CA MET A 143 -10.90 2.57 2.42
C MET A 143 -10.72 1.07 2.16
N GLY A 144 -11.55 0.22 2.75
CA GLY A 144 -11.55 -1.22 2.46
C GLY A 144 -11.79 -1.52 0.98
N ILE A 145 -12.77 -0.88 0.35
CA ILE A 145 -13.05 -1.04 -1.09
C ILE A 145 -11.90 -0.49 -1.94
N ASN A 146 -11.31 0.65 -1.54
CA ASN A 146 -10.15 1.21 -2.24
C ASN A 146 -8.99 0.24 -2.30
N GLU A 147 -8.60 -0.26 -1.13
CA GLU A 147 -7.44 -1.12 -1.02
C GLU A 147 -7.73 -2.52 -1.61
N PHE A 148 -8.96 -3.04 -1.46
CA PHE A 148 -9.41 -4.25 -2.15
C PHE A 148 -9.13 -4.17 -3.66
N ALA A 149 -9.61 -3.13 -4.33
CA ALA A 149 -9.44 -2.99 -5.77
C ALA A 149 -7.97 -2.89 -6.17
N GLY A 150 -7.17 -2.12 -5.42
CA GLY A 150 -5.75 -1.95 -5.68
C GLY A 150 -4.97 -3.26 -5.50
N TYR A 151 -5.06 -3.89 -4.35
CA TYR A 151 -4.26 -5.08 -4.04
C TYR A 151 -4.75 -6.37 -4.71
N LEU A 152 -6.05 -6.49 -4.96
CA LEU A 152 -6.55 -7.58 -5.81
C LEU A 152 -5.99 -7.46 -7.23
N ALA A 153 -5.94 -6.25 -7.78
CA ALA A 153 -5.35 -6.00 -9.09
C ALA A 153 -3.84 -6.27 -9.11
N VAL A 154 -3.10 -5.94 -8.02
CA VAL A 154 -1.69 -6.36 -7.86
C VAL A 154 -1.57 -7.87 -7.99
N GLY A 155 -2.39 -8.64 -7.27
CA GLY A 155 -2.35 -10.11 -7.31
C GLY A 155 -2.69 -10.67 -8.70
N ILE A 156 -3.78 -10.19 -9.30
CA ILE A 156 -4.22 -10.64 -10.63
C ILE A 156 -3.15 -10.37 -11.69
N VAL A 157 -2.60 -9.16 -11.72
CA VAL A 157 -1.58 -8.80 -12.72
C VAL A 157 -0.26 -9.51 -12.46
N ALA A 158 0.16 -9.71 -11.19
CA ALA A 158 1.33 -10.51 -10.86
C ALA A 158 1.20 -11.97 -11.34
N PHE A 159 0.01 -12.57 -11.17
CA PHE A 159 -0.26 -13.90 -11.72
C PHE A 159 -0.22 -13.91 -13.26
N LEU A 160 -0.89 -12.96 -13.92
CA LEU A 160 -0.93 -12.88 -15.37
C LEU A 160 0.46 -12.69 -15.98
N THR A 161 1.29 -11.83 -15.37
CA THR A 161 2.67 -11.61 -15.86
C THR A 161 3.55 -12.84 -15.68
N GLY A 162 3.41 -13.56 -14.55
CA GLY A 162 4.09 -14.84 -14.34
C GLY A 162 3.68 -15.88 -15.37
N TYR A 163 2.37 -16.03 -15.61
CA TYR A 163 1.83 -16.96 -16.61
C TYR A 163 2.30 -16.63 -18.05
N ILE A 164 2.24 -15.34 -18.44
CA ILE A 164 2.70 -14.88 -19.75
C ILE A 164 4.21 -15.09 -19.89
N ALA A 165 4.98 -14.76 -18.84
CA ALA A 165 6.43 -14.94 -18.86
C ALA A 165 6.84 -16.39 -19.06
N GLN A 166 6.12 -17.32 -18.46
CA GLN A 166 6.39 -18.76 -18.64
C GLN A 166 6.11 -19.25 -20.05
N ASN A 167 5.04 -18.78 -20.71
CA ASN A 167 4.60 -19.31 -22.00
C ASN A 167 5.22 -18.55 -23.20
N TYR A 168 5.54 -17.26 -23.03
CA TYR A 168 5.95 -16.38 -24.12
C TYR A 168 7.28 -15.65 -23.85
N GLY A 169 7.90 -15.87 -22.67
CA GLY A 169 9.16 -15.22 -22.27
C GLY A 169 8.94 -14.01 -21.36
N ILE A 170 9.98 -13.66 -20.61
CA ILE A 170 9.96 -12.60 -19.60
C ILE A 170 9.74 -11.22 -20.22
N ARG A 171 10.19 -11.01 -21.46
CA ARG A 171 10.01 -9.79 -22.26
C ARG A 171 9.66 -10.14 -23.70
N PRO A 172 8.90 -9.29 -24.43
CA PRO A 172 8.23 -8.04 -24.03
C PRO A 172 6.80 -8.25 -23.49
N TYR A 173 6.20 -9.42 -23.69
CA TYR A 173 4.76 -9.68 -23.62
C TYR A 173 4.10 -9.31 -22.29
N PRO A 174 4.65 -9.63 -21.10
CA PRO A 174 4.03 -9.25 -19.84
C PRO A 174 3.84 -7.74 -19.71
N PHE A 175 4.75 -6.93 -20.23
CA PHE A 175 4.75 -5.47 -20.07
C PHE A 175 3.74 -4.76 -20.98
N TYR A 176 3.18 -5.41 -22.00
CA TYR A 176 2.05 -4.86 -22.77
C TYR A 176 0.81 -4.60 -21.90
N ILE A 177 0.61 -5.38 -20.84
CA ILE A 177 -0.42 -5.09 -19.83
C ILE A 177 -0.21 -3.71 -19.23
N GLY A 178 1.04 -3.34 -18.93
CA GLY A 178 1.38 -2.03 -18.36
C GLY A 178 1.07 -0.86 -19.29
N ILE A 179 1.31 -1.02 -20.60
CA ILE A 179 0.93 -0.02 -21.60
C ILE A 179 -0.60 0.19 -21.59
N PHE A 180 -1.36 -0.91 -21.62
CA PHE A 180 -2.81 -0.86 -21.58
C PHE A 180 -3.34 -0.16 -20.31
N LEU A 181 -2.83 -0.55 -19.11
CA LEU A 181 -3.25 0.03 -17.83
C LEU A 181 -2.91 1.52 -17.73
N SER A 182 -1.71 1.92 -18.15
CA SER A 182 -1.27 3.33 -18.05
C SER A 182 -2.05 4.25 -18.97
N VAL A 183 -2.33 3.81 -20.21
CA VAL A 183 -3.12 4.58 -21.19
C VAL A 183 -4.58 4.71 -20.72
N LEU A 184 -5.23 3.61 -20.35
CA LEU A 184 -6.61 3.67 -19.85
C LEU A 184 -6.72 4.44 -18.53
N GLY A 185 -5.78 4.26 -17.61
CA GLY A 185 -5.74 5.00 -16.35
C GLY A 185 -5.67 6.50 -16.57
N LEU A 186 -4.83 6.94 -17.52
CA LEU A 186 -4.74 8.35 -17.93
C LEU A 186 -6.06 8.85 -18.53
N LEU A 187 -6.62 8.14 -19.50
CA LEU A 187 -7.84 8.54 -20.19
C LEU A 187 -9.04 8.67 -19.22
N LEU A 188 -9.24 7.65 -18.36
CA LEU A 188 -10.32 7.67 -17.37
C LEU A 188 -10.15 8.83 -16.38
N SER A 189 -8.93 9.05 -15.90
CA SER A 189 -8.64 10.10 -14.93
C SER A 189 -8.79 11.50 -15.52
N TRP A 190 -8.34 11.70 -16.75
CA TRP A 190 -8.40 13.00 -17.41
C TRP A 190 -9.84 13.39 -17.79
N ILE A 191 -10.60 12.46 -18.39
CA ILE A 191 -11.90 12.77 -19.00
C ILE A 191 -13.02 12.75 -17.93
N TRP A 192 -13.12 11.69 -17.11
CA TRP A 192 -14.31 11.44 -16.28
C TRP A 192 -14.12 11.71 -14.77
N VAL A 193 -12.91 11.68 -14.24
CA VAL A 193 -12.70 11.99 -12.81
C VAL A 193 -12.90 13.48 -12.57
N LYS A 194 -13.67 13.82 -11.50
CA LYS A 194 -13.91 15.20 -11.03
C LYS A 194 -13.09 15.47 -9.77
N ASP A 195 -12.61 16.71 -9.59
CA ASP A 195 -11.87 17.10 -8.38
C ASP A 195 -12.77 17.14 -7.14
N THR A 196 -12.24 16.80 -5.97
CA THR A 196 -12.99 16.70 -4.70
C THR A 196 -12.71 17.82 -3.71
N LYS A 197 -11.98 18.86 -4.09
CA LYS A 197 -11.58 19.98 -3.21
C LYS A 197 -12.75 20.63 -2.48
N THR A 198 -13.90 20.76 -3.15
CA THR A 198 -15.11 21.38 -2.59
C THR A 198 -15.73 20.56 -1.45
N PHE A 199 -15.63 19.22 -1.48
CA PHE A 199 -16.12 18.34 -0.45
C PHE A 199 -15.36 18.50 0.89
N VAL A 200 -14.05 18.71 0.83
CA VAL A 200 -13.21 18.99 2.01
C VAL A 200 -13.64 20.27 2.72
N SER A 201 -13.92 21.32 1.94
CA SER A 201 -14.37 22.61 2.48
C SER A 201 -15.67 22.46 3.27
N GLN A 202 -16.59 21.63 2.76
CA GLN A 202 -17.87 21.36 3.41
C GLN A 202 -17.69 20.59 4.73
N GLU A 203 -16.90 19.52 4.75
CA GLU A 203 -16.62 18.73 5.96
C GLU A 203 -15.89 19.56 7.04
N ALA A 204 -14.97 20.42 6.63
CA ALA A 204 -14.19 21.24 7.56
C ALA A 204 -15.03 22.24 8.37
N LYS A 205 -16.21 22.66 7.86
CA LYS A 205 -17.13 23.57 8.58
C LYS A 205 -17.75 22.93 9.83
N THR A 206 -17.86 21.60 9.87
CA THR A 206 -18.52 20.86 10.97
C THR A 206 -17.53 20.16 11.91
N SER A 207 -16.24 20.20 11.63
CA SER A 207 -15.23 19.50 12.43
C SER A 207 -14.88 20.22 13.71
N THR A 208 -14.85 19.47 14.81
CA THR A 208 -14.44 19.94 16.16
C THR A 208 -12.96 19.69 16.45
N ILE A 209 -12.23 18.98 15.58
CA ILE A 209 -10.82 18.65 15.79
C ILE A 209 -9.96 19.89 15.54
N LEU A 210 -9.16 20.25 16.53
CA LEU A 210 -8.25 21.39 16.46
C LEU A 210 -7.14 21.16 15.43
N LYS A 211 -6.66 22.24 14.81
CA LYS A 211 -5.50 22.20 13.93
C LYS A 211 -4.20 22.07 14.72
N ASN A 212 -3.27 21.27 14.23
CA ASN A 212 -1.92 21.16 14.77
C ASN A 212 -0.99 22.18 14.11
N GLU A 213 -0.10 22.79 14.90
CA GLU A 213 0.91 23.73 14.37
C GLU A 213 1.96 23.02 13.49
N THR A 214 2.32 21.78 13.86
CA THR A 214 3.37 20.99 13.20
C THR A 214 2.88 19.58 12.91
N VAL A 215 2.17 19.41 11.80
CA VAL A 215 1.55 18.11 11.42
C VAL A 215 2.59 17.00 11.31
N PHE A 216 3.75 17.27 10.70
CA PHE A 216 4.83 16.28 10.54
C PHE A 216 5.30 15.72 11.89
N TRP A 217 5.68 16.59 12.84
CA TRP A 217 6.19 16.14 14.14
C TRP A 217 5.12 15.49 15.00
N THR A 218 3.88 15.99 14.93
CA THR A 218 2.73 15.39 15.64
C THR A 218 2.46 13.97 15.14
N THR A 219 2.41 13.77 13.82
CA THR A 219 2.13 12.46 13.22
C THR A 219 3.29 11.48 13.43
N THR A 220 4.54 11.97 13.39
CA THR A 220 5.72 11.11 13.48
C THR A 220 6.05 10.70 14.92
N PHE A 221 6.00 11.65 15.89
CA PHE A 221 6.59 11.43 17.22
C PHE A 221 5.71 11.82 18.39
N LYS A 222 5.02 13.00 18.32
CA LYS A 222 4.41 13.63 19.50
C LYS A 222 3.13 12.92 19.93
N ASP A 223 2.20 12.68 19.02
CA ASP A 223 0.95 12.00 19.33
C ASP A 223 1.18 10.49 19.48
N LYS A 224 0.69 9.93 20.60
CA LYS A 224 0.91 8.51 20.94
C LYS A 224 0.23 7.56 19.94
N THR A 225 -0.95 7.92 19.47
CA THR A 225 -1.73 7.10 18.53
C THR A 225 -1.12 7.20 17.13
N LEU A 226 -0.90 8.42 16.63
CA LEU A 226 -0.37 8.65 15.29
C LEU A 226 1.04 8.08 15.14
N SER A 227 1.91 8.25 16.14
CA SER A 227 3.27 7.71 16.09
C SER A 227 3.31 6.18 16.18
N ALA A 228 2.41 5.56 16.97
CA ALA A 228 2.27 4.11 17.01
C ALA A 228 1.81 3.55 15.64
N VAL A 229 0.86 4.22 15.00
CA VAL A 229 0.39 3.88 13.65
C VAL A 229 1.49 4.09 12.61
N THR A 230 2.24 5.18 12.71
CA THR A 230 3.30 5.54 11.75
C THR A 230 4.45 4.53 11.76
N GLN A 231 4.95 4.12 12.95
CA GLN A 231 5.97 3.09 13.05
C GLN A 231 5.46 1.72 12.56
N ALA A 232 4.21 1.37 12.88
CA ALA A 232 3.63 0.11 12.44
C ALA A 232 3.44 0.08 10.90
N GLY A 233 3.06 1.21 10.30
CA GLY A 233 2.99 1.35 8.84
C GLY A 233 4.35 1.19 8.17
N LEU A 234 5.43 1.76 8.76
CA LEU A 234 6.80 1.56 8.29
C LEU A 234 7.18 0.09 8.30
N ILE A 235 6.97 -0.60 9.42
CA ILE A 235 7.31 -2.02 9.56
C ILE A 235 6.42 -2.90 8.65
N ASN A 236 5.15 -2.57 8.46
CA ASN A 236 4.30 -3.31 7.53
C ASN A 236 4.86 -3.28 6.09
N ASN A 237 5.32 -2.13 5.61
CA ASN A 237 5.92 -2.03 4.28
C ASN A 237 7.38 -2.52 4.22
N LEU A 238 8.06 -2.59 5.35
CA LEU A 238 9.35 -3.28 5.47
C LEU A 238 9.17 -4.78 5.20
N ASN A 239 8.07 -5.38 5.68
CA ASN A 239 7.68 -6.75 5.33
C ASN A 239 7.50 -6.90 3.81
N ASP A 240 6.79 -5.96 3.18
CA ASP A 240 6.58 -5.98 1.73
C ASP A 240 7.90 -5.88 0.96
N GLY A 241 8.81 -4.99 1.38
CA GLY A 241 10.13 -4.84 0.76
C GLY A 241 10.94 -6.13 0.76
N MET A 242 10.83 -6.93 1.82
CA MET A 242 11.45 -8.25 1.93
C MET A 242 10.69 -9.31 1.12
N ILE A 243 9.38 -9.43 1.32
CA ILE A 243 8.55 -10.48 0.68
C ILE A 243 8.62 -10.37 -0.85
N TRP A 244 8.47 -9.18 -1.39
CA TRP A 244 8.48 -8.97 -2.84
C TRP A 244 9.84 -9.26 -3.49
N GLY A 245 10.91 -9.09 -2.74
CA GLY A 245 12.26 -9.37 -3.21
C GLY A 245 12.70 -10.80 -2.95
N LEU A 246 12.60 -11.26 -1.70
CA LEU A 246 13.21 -12.53 -1.30
C LEU A 246 12.28 -13.74 -1.45
N LEU A 247 10.95 -13.60 -1.38
CA LEU A 247 10.05 -14.75 -1.51
C LEU A 247 10.17 -15.46 -2.88
N PRO A 248 10.17 -14.76 -4.03
CA PRO A 248 10.38 -15.42 -5.32
C PRO A 248 11.73 -16.16 -5.38
N ILE A 249 12.78 -15.57 -4.81
CA ILE A 249 14.13 -16.17 -4.80
C ILE A 249 14.17 -17.40 -3.89
N LEU A 250 13.52 -17.34 -2.71
CA LEU A 250 13.39 -18.52 -1.83
C LEU A 250 12.66 -19.66 -2.55
N LEU A 251 11.58 -19.37 -3.27
CA LEU A 251 10.83 -20.37 -4.02
C LEU A 251 11.63 -20.98 -5.17
N LEU A 252 12.44 -20.18 -5.86
CA LEU A 252 13.40 -20.68 -6.88
C LEU A 252 14.43 -21.62 -6.26
N GLN A 253 14.98 -21.29 -5.08
CA GLN A 253 15.92 -22.17 -4.37
C GLN A 253 15.27 -23.50 -3.94
N LEU A 254 13.96 -23.47 -3.62
CA LEU A 254 13.16 -24.66 -3.34
C LEU A 254 12.73 -25.43 -4.61
N LYS A 255 13.21 -24.99 -5.80
CA LYS A 255 12.96 -25.59 -7.12
C LYS A 255 11.48 -25.56 -7.57
N PHE A 256 10.71 -24.59 -7.13
CA PHE A 256 9.38 -24.34 -7.68
C PHE A 256 9.49 -23.77 -9.11
N ASP A 257 8.56 -24.17 -9.98
CA ASP A 257 8.41 -23.59 -11.32
C ASP A 257 7.80 -22.18 -11.27
N ASN A 258 7.90 -21.44 -12.37
CA ASN A 258 7.42 -20.07 -12.46
C ASN A 258 5.91 -19.93 -12.20
N ASN A 259 5.11 -20.95 -12.56
CA ASN A 259 3.66 -20.95 -12.32
C ASN A 259 3.37 -21.02 -10.81
N ASN A 260 4.01 -21.95 -10.10
CA ASN A 260 3.88 -22.10 -8.66
C ASN A 260 4.39 -20.86 -7.91
N ILE A 261 5.51 -20.27 -8.36
CA ILE A 261 6.02 -19.00 -7.82
C ILE A 261 4.98 -17.89 -8.03
N GLY A 262 4.44 -17.76 -9.23
CA GLY A 262 3.40 -16.79 -9.55
C GLY A 262 2.15 -16.95 -8.67
N ILE A 263 1.69 -18.18 -8.45
CA ILE A 263 0.55 -18.45 -7.58
C ILE A 263 0.83 -18.05 -6.12
N ILE A 264 1.94 -18.54 -5.54
CA ILE A 264 2.27 -18.26 -4.13
C ILE A 264 2.45 -16.76 -3.89
N THR A 265 3.14 -16.06 -4.81
CA THR A 265 3.36 -14.61 -4.69
C THR A 265 2.07 -13.80 -4.89
N ALA A 266 1.12 -14.30 -5.69
CA ALA A 266 -0.18 -13.66 -5.90
C ALA A 266 -1.15 -13.85 -4.72
N ILE A 267 -1.03 -14.94 -3.94
CA ILE A 267 -1.93 -15.23 -2.80
C ILE A 267 -1.87 -14.10 -1.77
N TYR A 268 -0.66 -13.66 -1.39
CA TYR A 268 -0.48 -12.61 -0.36
C TYR A 268 -1.27 -11.32 -0.69
N PRO A 269 -1.03 -10.62 -1.80
CA PRO A 269 -1.76 -9.40 -2.12
C PRO A 269 -3.25 -9.63 -2.41
N SER A 270 -3.62 -10.80 -2.94
CA SER A 270 -5.03 -11.14 -3.21
C SER A 270 -5.83 -11.33 -1.91
N VAL A 271 -5.29 -12.09 -0.95
CA VAL A 271 -5.92 -12.29 0.36
C VAL A 271 -5.94 -10.98 1.13
N TRP A 272 -4.86 -10.21 1.09
CA TRP A 272 -4.82 -8.86 1.64
C TRP A 272 -5.93 -7.98 1.05
N GLY A 273 -6.02 -7.90 -0.28
CA GLY A 273 -7.06 -7.13 -0.97
C GLY A 273 -8.47 -7.56 -0.56
N MET A 274 -8.80 -8.85 -0.71
CA MET A 274 -10.13 -9.39 -0.38
C MET A 274 -10.49 -9.21 1.09
N GLY A 275 -9.54 -9.46 1.99
CA GLY A 275 -9.73 -9.33 3.42
C GLY A 275 -10.13 -7.92 3.85
N GLN A 276 -9.70 -6.89 3.12
CA GLN A 276 -9.99 -5.48 3.45
C GLN A 276 -11.46 -5.09 3.30
N LEU A 277 -12.25 -5.81 2.49
CA LEU A 277 -13.70 -5.60 2.42
C LEU A 277 -14.37 -5.86 3.78
N VAL A 278 -13.88 -6.88 4.49
CA VAL A 278 -14.38 -7.23 5.82
C VAL A 278 -13.72 -6.37 6.90
N THR A 279 -12.40 -6.30 6.90
CA THR A 279 -11.63 -5.63 7.95
C THR A 279 -11.79 -4.11 7.91
N GLY A 280 -12.06 -3.51 6.74
CA GLY A 280 -12.43 -2.11 6.62
C GLY A 280 -13.67 -1.76 7.43
N LYS A 281 -14.75 -2.56 7.30
CA LYS A 281 -15.95 -2.40 8.12
C LYS A 281 -15.71 -2.73 9.59
N LEU A 282 -14.92 -3.76 9.87
CA LEU A 282 -14.57 -4.12 11.24
C LEU A 282 -13.80 -3.00 11.95
N SER A 283 -12.97 -2.22 11.26
CA SER A 283 -12.23 -1.08 11.84
C SER A 283 -13.12 0.06 12.31
N ASP A 284 -14.38 0.12 11.86
CA ASP A 284 -15.38 1.08 12.34
C ASP A 284 -16.10 0.61 13.61
N ILE A 285 -16.08 -0.72 13.89
CA ILE A 285 -16.85 -1.36 14.98
C ILE A 285 -15.95 -1.83 16.12
N TYR A 286 -14.78 -2.40 15.79
CA TYR A 286 -13.86 -2.99 16.77
C TYR A 286 -12.74 -2.03 17.16
N SER A 287 -12.08 -2.32 18.29
CA SER A 287 -10.92 -1.58 18.77
C SER A 287 -9.78 -1.60 17.73
N LYS A 288 -9.43 -0.44 17.21
CA LYS A 288 -8.34 -0.25 16.25
C LYS A 288 -7.00 -0.73 16.82
N LYS A 289 -6.74 -0.45 18.10
CA LYS A 289 -5.55 -0.92 18.80
C LYS A 289 -5.41 -2.45 18.76
N LYS A 290 -6.50 -3.19 19.05
CA LYS A 290 -6.49 -4.66 19.00
C LYS A 290 -6.30 -5.18 17.58
N MET A 291 -6.98 -4.57 16.59
CA MET A 291 -6.83 -4.97 15.20
C MET A 291 -5.38 -4.79 14.71
N LEU A 292 -4.76 -3.66 15.02
CA LEU A 292 -3.36 -3.38 14.68
C LEU A 292 -2.40 -4.36 15.38
N PHE A 293 -2.60 -4.62 16.68
CA PHE A 293 -1.77 -5.54 17.44
C PHE A 293 -1.81 -6.96 16.84
N TRP A 294 -3.00 -7.54 16.71
CA TRP A 294 -3.16 -8.91 16.21
C TRP A 294 -2.75 -9.03 14.74
N GLY A 295 -3.03 -8.02 13.92
CA GLY A 295 -2.61 -8.02 12.53
C GLY A 295 -1.10 -8.02 12.35
N MET A 296 -0.37 -7.19 13.10
CA MET A 296 1.11 -7.18 13.06
C MET A 296 1.70 -8.45 13.65
N LEU A 297 1.13 -8.97 14.74
CA LEU A 297 1.59 -10.24 15.35
C LEU A 297 1.43 -11.41 14.37
N LEU A 298 0.27 -11.51 13.71
CA LEU A 298 -0.01 -12.55 12.72
C LEU A 298 0.97 -12.51 11.55
N GLN A 299 1.25 -11.30 11.02
CA GLN A 299 2.26 -11.12 9.98
C GLN A 299 3.65 -11.58 10.43
N GLY A 300 4.10 -11.17 11.62
CA GLY A 300 5.41 -11.54 12.13
C GLY A 300 5.58 -13.03 12.31
N ILE A 301 4.56 -13.73 12.82
CA ILE A 301 4.54 -15.20 12.95
C ILE A 301 4.60 -15.85 11.57
N ALA A 302 3.76 -15.41 10.62
CA ALA A 302 3.74 -15.97 9.27
C ALA A 302 5.12 -15.84 8.60
N ILE A 303 5.75 -14.66 8.71
CA ILE A 303 7.08 -14.40 8.12
C ILE A 303 8.15 -15.31 8.75
N ILE A 304 8.19 -15.44 10.10
CA ILE A 304 9.20 -16.28 10.78
C ILE A 304 9.07 -17.73 10.33
N LEU A 305 7.87 -18.22 10.06
CA LEU A 305 7.65 -19.62 9.68
C LEU A 305 8.00 -19.93 8.20
N LEU A 306 8.07 -18.92 7.32
CA LEU A 306 8.36 -19.13 5.89
C LEU A 306 9.62 -19.98 5.62
N PRO A 307 10.79 -19.71 6.23
CA PRO A 307 12.01 -20.45 5.92
C PRO A 307 12.02 -21.91 6.37
N PHE A 308 11.10 -22.32 7.24
CA PHE A 308 11.04 -23.66 7.80
C PHE A 308 10.12 -24.61 7.02
N LEU A 309 9.38 -24.10 6.03
CA LEU A 309 8.43 -24.87 5.26
C LEU A 309 8.84 -24.95 3.78
N THR A 310 8.62 -26.12 3.17
CA THR A 310 9.09 -26.41 1.80
C THR A 310 7.96 -26.87 0.87
N SER A 311 6.76 -27.18 1.40
CA SER A 311 5.64 -27.62 0.55
C SER A 311 4.86 -26.44 -0.03
N PHE A 312 4.34 -26.61 -1.24
CA PHE A 312 3.47 -25.62 -1.89
C PHE A 312 2.31 -25.20 -0.99
N THR A 313 1.59 -26.17 -0.42
CA THR A 313 0.39 -25.90 0.40
C THR A 313 0.73 -25.12 1.66
N SER A 314 1.83 -25.43 2.33
CA SER A 314 2.23 -24.72 3.55
C SER A 314 2.69 -23.29 3.25
N LEU A 315 3.46 -23.07 2.19
CA LEU A 315 3.90 -21.74 1.76
C LEU A 315 2.72 -20.89 1.27
N ALA A 316 1.78 -21.47 0.53
CA ALA A 316 0.53 -20.82 0.14
C ALA A 316 -0.32 -20.44 1.37
N ALA A 317 -0.43 -21.33 2.37
CA ALA A 317 -1.15 -21.03 3.61
C ALA A 317 -0.48 -19.90 4.41
N LEU A 318 0.86 -19.87 4.51
CA LEU A 318 1.58 -18.76 5.15
C LEU A 318 1.44 -17.45 4.39
N SER A 319 1.46 -17.47 3.06
CA SER A 319 1.19 -16.29 2.23
C SER A 319 -0.22 -15.76 2.46
N ALA A 320 -1.22 -16.63 2.58
CA ALA A 320 -2.58 -16.26 2.93
C ALA A 320 -2.68 -15.69 4.35
N LEU A 321 -1.99 -16.28 5.32
CA LEU A 321 -1.97 -15.83 6.71
C LEU A 321 -1.32 -14.44 6.84
N LEU A 322 -0.23 -14.21 6.11
CA LEU A 322 0.41 -12.90 5.98
C LEU A 322 -0.56 -11.87 5.38
N GLY A 323 -1.29 -12.25 4.32
CA GLY A 323 -2.29 -11.41 3.69
C GLY A 323 -3.44 -11.03 4.63
N LEU A 324 -3.93 -11.97 5.44
CA LEU A 324 -4.95 -11.71 6.47
C LEU A 324 -4.44 -10.76 7.54
N GLY A 325 -3.21 -10.93 8.02
CA GLY A 325 -2.57 -10.03 8.98
C GLY A 325 -2.48 -8.61 8.44
N THR A 326 -2.06 -8.45 7.18
CA THR A 326 -1.97 -7.16 6.50
C THR A 326 -3.35 -6.53 6.25
N ALA A 327 -4.36 -7.34 5.91
CA ALA A 327 -5.74 -6.88 5.76
C ALA A 327 -6.30 -6.28 7.05
N LEU A 328 -5.93 -6.82 8.22
CA LEU A 328 -6.36 -6.28 9.53
C LEU A 328 -5.78 -4.89 9.81
N VAL A 329 -4.53 -4.63 9.41
CA VAL A 329 -3.83 -3.40 9.80
C VAL A 329 -4.06 -2.24 8.84
N TYR A 330 -4.12 -2.50 7.54
CA TYR A 330 -4.02 -1.43 6.55
C TYR A 330 -5.20 -0.43 6.55
N PRO A 331 -6.48 -0.86 6.44
CA PRO A 331 -7.60 0.06 6.54
C PRO A 331 -7.69 0.69 7.93
N THR A 332 -7.23 -0.03 8.96
CA THR A 332 -7.20 0.43 10.34
C THR A 332 -6.21 1.58 10.53
N PHE A 333 -5.03 1.56 9.87
CA PHE A 333 -4.10 2.69 9.87
C PHE A 333 -4.77 3.97 9.37
N LEU A 334 -5.37 3.90 8.19
CA LEU A 334 -5.98 5.06 7.55
C LEU A 334 -7.19 5.59 8.33
N SER A 335 -8.04 4.69 8.84
CA SER A 335 -9.21 5.08 9.65
C SER A 335 -8.78 5.70 10.98
N THR A 336 -7.70 5.21 11.61
CA THR A 336 -7.14 5.78 12.84
C THR A 336 -6.60 7.19 12.61
N ILE A 337 -5.81 7.39 11.54
CA ILE A 337 -5.27 8.72 11.19
C ILE A 337 -6.42 9.69 10.91
N ALA A 338 -7.39 9.25 10.11
CA ALA A 338 -8.52 10.10 9.74
C ALA A 338 -9.38 10.51 10.95
N GLN A 339 -9.48 9.66 11.96
CA GLN A 339 -10.20 9.95 13.20
C GLN A 339 -9.42 10.88 14.15
N ALA A 340 -8.09 10.78 14.14
CA ALA A 340 -7.21 11.55 15.03
C ALA A 340 -6.80 12.92 14.47
N THR A 341 -7.20 13.29 13.23
CA THR A 341 -6.68 14.50 12.55
C THR A 341 -7.80 15.43 12.07
N ASN A 342 -7.53 16.74 12.12
CA ASN A 342 -8.44 17.75 11.55
C ASN A 342 -8.62 17.52 10.03
N PRO A 343 -9.83 17.64 9.47
CA PRO A 343 -10.09 17.42 8.04
C PRO A 343 -9.19 18.21 7.10
N ASN A 344 -8.90 19.48 7.42
CA ASN A 344 -8.00 20.33 6.61
C ASN A 344 -6.55 19.86 6.61
N GLN A 345 -6.13 19.13 7.65
CA GLN A 345 -4.76 18.63 7.84
C GLN A 345 -4.63 17.13 7.59
N ARG A 346 -5.74 16.44 7.34
CA ARG A 346 -5.80 14.98 7.13
C ARG A 346 -4.92 14.53 5.96
N ALA A 347 -4.96 15.23 4.84
CA ALA A 347 -4.14 14.91 3.67
C ALA A 347 -2.64 15.00 4.01
N GLU A 348 -2.22 16.02 4.77
CA GLU A 348 -0.83 16.17 5.21
C GLU A 348 -0.43 15.08 6.23
N SER A 349 -1.31 14.73 7.18
CA SER A 349 -1.07 13.64 8.13
C SER A 349 -0.96 12.28 7.43
N VAL A 350 -1.86 12.00 6.48
CA VAL A 350 -1.79 10.78 5.64
C VAL A 350 -0.52 10.79 4.79
N GLY A 351 -0.13 11.92 4.22
CA GLY A 351 1.12 12.08 3.47
C GLY A 351 2.36 11.81 4.33
N THR A 352 2.38 12.33 5.57
CA THR A 352 3.45 12.08 6.54
C THR A 352 3.52 10.59 6.94
N PHE A 353 2.37 9.98 7.24
CA PHE A 353 2.30 8.54 7.51
C PHE A 353 2.83 7.73 6.33
N ARG A 354 2.43 8.08 5.10
CA ARG A 354 2.85 7.38 3.89
C ARG A 354 4.32 7.58 3.55
N LEU A 355 4.91 8.73 3.91
CA LEU A 355 6.35 8.93 3.82
C LEU A 355 7.08 7.80 4.57
N TRP A 356 6.77 7.65 5.85
CA TRP A 356 7.40 6.64 6.69
C TRP A 356 7.05 5.21 6.27
N ARG A 357 5.76 4.97 5.98
CA ARG A 357 5.31 3.67 5.52
C ARG A 357 6.04 3.23 4.26
N ASP A 358 6.11 4.09 3.25
CA ASP A 358 6.68 3.71 1.96
C ASP A 358 8.21 3.70 1.96
N LEU A 359 8.86 4.44 2.87
CA LEU A 359 10.28 4.23 3.19
C LEU A 359 10.53 2.80 3.74
N GLY A 360 9.54 2.19 4.34
CA GLY A 360 9.60 0.79 4.77
C GLY A 360 9.99 -0.17 3.63
N TYR A 361 9.52 0.05 2.41
CA TYR A 361 9.93 -0.75 1.23
C TYR A 361 11.45 -0.70 1.03
N ALA A 362 12.02 0.50 1.03
CA ALA A 362 13.45 0.69 0.82
C ALA A 362 14.27 0.14 1.99
N ILE A 363 13.88 0.46 3.22
CA ILE A 363 14.55 -0.01 4.44
C ILE A 363 14.48 -1.54 4.53
N GLY A 364 13.31 -2.12 4.25
CA GLY A 364 13.12 -3.56 4.24
C GLY A 364 13.98 -4.27 3.18
N ALA A 365 14.03 -3.72 1.97
CA ALA A 365 14.85 -4.25 0.89
C ALA A 365 16.35 -4.18 1.24
N ILE A 366 16.82 -3.04 1.81
CA ILE A 366 18.21 -2.88 2.21
C ILE A 366 18.57 -3.87 3.34
N ILE A 367 17.80 -3.88 4.43
CA ILE A 367 18.07 -4.75 5.58
C ILE A 367 18.02 -6.21 5.14
N SER A 368 16.98 -6.62 4.42
CA SER A 368 16.83 -8.02 4.01
C SER A 368 17.87 -8.43 2.95
N GLY A 369 18.17 -7.54 1.99
CA GLY A 369 19.18 -7.80 0.97
C GLY A 369 20.58 -7.97 1.55
N VAL A 370 21.02 -7.01 2.38
CA VAL A 370 22.32 -7.07 3.05
C VAL A 370 22.41 -8.29 3.99
N THR A 371 21.36 -8.54 4.80
CA THR A 371 21.34 -9.70 5.66
C THR A 371 21.39 -11.01 4.86
N ALA A 372 20.69 -11.07 3.72
CA ALA A 372 20.70 -12.25 2.86
C ALA A 372 22.07 -12.50 2.20
N ASP A 373 22.76 -11.43 1.80
CA ASP A 373 24.11 -11.55 1.21
C ASP A 373 25.16 -12.06 2.21
N PHE A 374 25.09 -11.64 3.50
CA PHE A 374 26.06 -12.02 4.52
C PHE A 374 25.70 -13.30 5.27
N PHE A 375 24.43 -13.53 5.56
CA PHE A 375 23.96 -14.59 6.45
C PHE A 375 23.01 -15.58 5.76
N GLY A 376 22.51 -15.25 4.58
CA GLY A 376 21.55 -16.07 3.85
C GLY A 376 20.10 -15.61 4.00
N ILE A 377 19.27 -16.02 3.03
CA ILE A 377 17.86 -15.59 2.88
C ILE A 377 17.03 -15.94 4.12
N GLN A 378 17.25 -17.09 4.73
CA GLN A 378 16.50 -17.56 5.89
C GLN A 378 16.64 -16.61 7.09
N TYR A 379 17.86 -16.17 7.39
CA TYR A 379 18.12 -15.23 8.49
C TYR A 379 17.54 -13.84 8.20
N ALA A 380 17.57 -13.39 6.94
CA ALA A 380 16.95 -12.14 6.52
C ALA A 380 15.43 -12.16 6.79
N ILE A 381 14.74 -13.23 6.39
CA ILE A 381 13.30 -13.39 6.61
C ILE A 381 12.97 -13.43 8.10
N ILE A 382 13.72 -14.19 8.90
CA ILE A 382 13.49 -14.29 10.36
C ILE A 382 13.68 -12.91 11.03
N LEU A 383 14.72 -12.16 10.67
CA LEU A 383 14.97 -10.83 11.21
C LEU A 383 13.78 -9.88 10.98
N ILE A 384 13.25 -9.86 9.76
CA ILE A 384 12.07 -9.05 9.43
C ILE A 384 10.84 -9.47 10.24
N GLY A 385 10.63 -10.76 10.41
CA GLY A 385 9.55 -11.28 11.25
C GLY A 385 9.66 -10.86 12.72
N ILE A 386 10.88 -10.88 13.29
CA ILE A 386 11.14 -10.39 14.66
C ILE A 386 10.83 -8.91 14.78
N LEU A 387 11.26 -8.06 13.83
CA LEU A 387 10.95 -6.63 13.80
C LEU A 387 9.44 -6.38 13.74
N THR A 388 8.70 -7.22 13.01
CA THR A 388 7.25 -7.13 12.90
C THR A 388 6.55 -7.48 14.21
N ILE A 389 6.99 -8.51 14.93
CA ILE A 389 6.48 -8.82 16.28
C ILE A 389 6.82 -7.69 17.26
N ALA A 390 8.03 -7.15 17.22
CA ALA A 390 8.41 -6.01 18.06
C ALA A 390 7.49 -4.79 17.81
N SER A 391 7.13 -4.53 16.55
CA SER A 391 6.18 -3.48 16.21
C SER A 391 4.78 -3.70 16.81
N SER A 392 4.31 -4.96 16.86
CA SER A 392 3.02 -5.27 17.51
C SER A 392 3.06 -4.93 19.01
N ILE A 393 4.17 -5.22 19.69
CA ILE A 393 4.37 -4.89 21.11
C ILE A 393 4.40 -3.37 21.31
N ILE A 394 5.07 -2.62 20.43
CA ILE A 394 5.09 -1.15 20.49
C ILE A 394 3.67 -0.57 20.38
N ILE A 395 2.81 -1.10 19.49
CA ILE A 395 1.40 -0.70 19.42
C ILE A 395 0.71 -0.92 20.76
N GLN A 396 0.91 -2.09 21.36
CA GLN A 396 0.27 -2.44 22.64
C GLN A 396 0.67 -1.52 23.78
N ILE A 397 1.94 -1.10 23.84
CA ILE A 397 2.47 -0.24 24.89
C ILE A 397 2.09 1.23 24.64
N ARG A 398 2.33 1.72 23.42
CA ARG A 398 2.27 3.15 23.12
C ARG A 398 0.88 3.67 22.84
N MET A 399 0.03 2.88 22.13
CA MET A 399 -1.31 3.33 21.76
C MET A 399 -2.23 3.29 22.98
N PRO A 400 -2.95 4.40 23.31
CA PRO A 400 -3.87 4.43 24.43
C PRO A 400 -4.98 3.39 24.30
N LYS A 401 -5.57 2.98 25.44
CA LYS A 401 -6.81 2.18 25.41
C LYS A 401 -7.93 3.08 24.86
N GLU A 402 -8.68 2.60 23.90
CA GLU A 402 -9.88 3.29 23.42
C GLU A 402 -10.92 3.28 24.54
N ALA A 403 -11.52 4.44 24.83
CA ALA A 403 -12.69 4.52 25.73
C ALA A 403 -13.80 3.69 25.10
N LYS A 404 -14.41 2.79 25.86
CA LYS A 404 -15.56 2.02 25.37
C LYS A 404 -16.68 3.01 25.08
N PHE A 405 -17.32 2.89 23.94
CA PHE A 405 -18.49 3.70 23.54
C PHE A 405 -19.64 3.67 24.62
N VAL A 406 -19.66 2.62 25.41
CA VAL A 406 -20.60 2.43 26.53
C VAL A 406 -20.33 3.43 27.67
N ASP A 407 -19.09 3.83 27.92
CA ASP A 407 -18.72 4.75 29.00
C ASP A 407 -19.06 6.21 28.65
N LEU A 408 -19.09 6.58 27.39
CA LEU A 408 -19.47 7.92 26.93
C LEU A 408 -20.98 8.17 26.99
N VAL A 409 -21.81 7.15 26.75
CA VAL A 409 -23.25 7.23 26.87
C VAL A 409 -23.66 7.32 28.37
N GLY A 410 -22.97 6.59 29.25
CA GLY A 410 -23.19 6.64 30.71
C GLY A 410 -22.85 7.98 31.37
N ILE A 411 -21.92 8.77 30.76
CA ILE A 411 -21.56 10.10 31.26
C ILE A 411 -22.59 11.16 30.81
N LEU A 412 -23.23 10.98 29.64
CA LEU A 412 -24.26 11.89 29.12
C LEU A 412 -25.62 11.73 29.81
N TYR A 413 -25.90 10.59 30.45
CA TYR A 413 -27.13 10.34 31.22
C TYR A 413 -26.99 10.63 32.74
N LYS A 414 -25.82 11.10 33.20
CA LYS A 414 -25.56 11.50 34.59
C LYS A 414 -25.44 13.02 34.80
N LYS A 415 -26.00 13.84 33.89
CA LYS A 415 -26.16 15.27 34.07
C LYS A 415 -27.63 15.68 33.97
#